data_58613d3a6a968beec937e122c9ee2ab1
#
_entry.id   58613d3a6a968beec937e122c9ee2ab1
#
_cell.length_a   1.000
_cell.length_b   1.000
_cell.length_c   1.000
_cell.angle_alpha   90.00
_cell.angle_beta   90.00
_cell.angle_gamma   90.00
#
_symmetry.space_group_name_H-M   'P 1'
#
loop_
_entity.id
_entity.type
_entity.pdbx_description
1 polymer ?
#
loop_
_entity_poly.entity_id
_entity_poly.type
_entity_poly.pdbx_seq_one_letter_code
_entity_poly.pdbx_strand_id
1 'polypeptide(L)'
;MSIDDSMVKEAARLVEAAEGSGIILRMLGATAIRLHCPRNQSLFETLKRAITDIDFAAYSKQKNAIVQFLPGHGYKPTQHLTIGAFVGREIFYGADGKHIDVFFDKLEFCHTILFGGRIEKDRPTVPLSELLLEKMQIVQINEKDLKDTTVLLLEHDIGNGDNDIINADYVAKILASEWGFYYTVTVNLGKVKDYVERYTSLGQDDRALVKGRIDKLLESFDRAPKSMSWKMRAKVGPKKKWYRDVEEVDRAEWLS
;
A
#
# COMPACT_ATOMS: atom_id res chain seq x y z
N MET A 1 -20.80 11.29 10.34
CA MET A 1 -19.97 10.30 9.62
C MET A 1 -19.05 11.09 8.71
N SER A 2 -17.74 10.98 8.88
CA SER A 2 -16.78 11.69 8.03
C SER A 2 -16.80 11.13 6.60
N ILE A 3 -16.28 11.90 5.62
CA ILE A 3 -16.13 11.42 4.23
C ILE A 3 -15.24 10.19 4.20
N ASP A 4 -14.16 10.18 5.00
CA ASP A 4 -13.24 9.07 5.13
C ASP A 4 -13.93 7.78 5.62
N ASP A 5 -14.80 7.88 6.66
CA ASP A 5 -15.58 6.73 7.14
C ASP A 5 -16.52 6.18 6.06
N SER A 6 -17.07 7.07 5.21
CA SER A 6 -17.94 6.65 4.11
C SER A 6 -17.17 5.89 3.04
N MET A 7 -15.92 6.29 2.73
CA MET A 7 -15.07 5.61 1.75
C MET A 7 -14.62 4.24 2.25
N VAL A 8 -14.23 4.13 3.51
CA VAL A 8 -13.85 2.83 4.12
C VAL A 8 -15.03 1.85 4.11
N LYS A 9 -16.22 2.32 4.51
CA LYS A 9 -17.43 1.50 4.50
C LYS A 9 -17.83 1.06 3.09
N GLU A 10 -17.73 1.97 2.13
CA GLU A 10 -18.01 1.66 0.73
C GLU A 10 -17.02 0.63 0.16
N ALA A 11 -15.73 0.78 0.43
CA ALA A 11 -14.73 -0.19 0.03
C ALA A 11 -14.99 -1.58 0.62
N ALA A 12 -15.30 -1.66 1.93
CA ALA A 12 -15.61 -2.91 2.59
C ALA A 12 -16.90 -3.55 2.03
N ARG A 13 -17.96 -2.76 1.77
CA ARG A 13 -19.20 -3.19 1.12
C ARG A 13 -18.97 -3.81 -0.25
N LEU A 14 -18.09 -3.17 -1.06
CA LEU A 14 -17.75 -3.68 -2.39
C LEU A 14 -16.99 -5.00 -2.31
N VAL A 15 -16.08 -5.17 -1.35
CA VAL A 15 -15.40 -6.45 -1.12
C VAL A 15 -16.38 -7.54 -0.77
N GLU A 16 -17.32 -7.29 0.15
CA GLU A 16 -18.33 -8.26 0.56
C GLU A 16 -19.25 -8.66 -0.60
N ALA A 17 -19.72 -7.68 -1.39
CA ALA A 17 -20.56 -7.93 -2.56
C ALA A 17 -19.81 -8.70 -3.67
N ALA A 18 -18.51 -8.41 -3.88
CA ALA A 18 -17.66 -9.11 -4.81
C ALA A 18 -17.49 -10.59 -4.43
N GLU A 19 -17.26 -10.88 -3.15
CA GLU A 19 -17.18 -12.26 -2.64
C GLU A 19 -18.48 -13.03 -2.83
N GLY A 20 -19.64 -12.39 -2.58
CA GLY A 20 -20.95 -12.98 -2.89
C GLY A 20 -21.13 -13.35 -4.36
N SER A 21 -20.34 -12.76 -5.24
CA SER A 21 -20.29 -13.03 -6.69
C SER A 21 -19.10 -13.92 -7.11
N GLY A 22 -18.35 -14.49 -6.16
CA GLY A 22 -17.17 -15.32 -6.43
C GLY A 22 -15.94 -14.55 -6.91
N ILE A 23 -15.92 -13.22 -6.71
CA ILE A 23 -14.82 -12.34 -7.10
C ILE A 23 -13.93 -12.07 -5.88
N ILE A 24 -12.62 -12.27 -6.03
CA ILE A 24 -11.62 -11.89 -5.02
C ILE A 24 -11.23 -10.44 -5.26
N LEU A 25 -11.67 -9.57 -4.36
CA LEU A 25 -11.30 -8.16 -4.30
C LEU A 25 -10.80 -7.85 -2.89
N ARG A 26 -9.67 -7.15 -2.75
CA ARG A 26 -9.11 -6.79 -1.44
C ARG A 26 -8.72 -5.32 -1.42
N MET A 27 -9.07 -4.67 -0.33
CA MET A 27 -8.70 -3.25 -0.13
C MET A 27 -7.19 -3.09 -0.05
N LEU A 28 -6.70 -2.03 -0.65
CA LEU A 28 -5.34 -1.49 -0.58
C LEU A 28 -5.38 -0.05 -0.07
N GLY A 29 -4.22 0.58 0.01
CA GLY A 29 -4.10 2.01 0.19
C GLY A 29 -4.59 2.53 1.53
N ALA A 30 -5.01 3.79 1.51
CA ALA A 30 -5.44 4.52 2.70
C ALA A 30 -6.70 3.93 3.33
N THR A 31 -7.64 3.40 2.53
CA THR A 31 -8.87 2.78 3.04
C THR A 31 -8.58 1.52 3.84
N ALA A 32 -7.63 0.69 3.37
CA ALA A 32 -7.21 -0.51 4.08
C ALA A 32 -6.49 -0.17 5.39
N ILE A 33 -5.54 0.77 5.36
CA ILE A 33 -4.80 1.22 6.57
C ILE A 33 -5.78 1.81 7.58
N ARG A 34 -6.75 2.63 7.14
CA ARG A 34 -7.77 3.19 8.03
C ARG A 34 -8.60 2.10 8.71
N LEU A 35 -8.95 1.05 7.98
CA LEU A 35 -9.72 -0.07 8.53
C LEU A 35 -8.91 -0.86 9.57
N HIS A 36 -7.63 -1.10 9.30
CA HIS A 36 -6.73 -1.82 10.22
C HIS A 36 -6.35 -1.03 11.48
N CYS A 37 -6.48 0.29 11.48
CA CYS A 37 -6.02 1.13 12.59
C CYS A 37 -7.18 1.75 13.40
N PRO A 38 -8.12 0.96 13.99
CA PRO A 38 -9.30 1.48 14.68
C PRO A 38 -8.95 2.22 15.97
N ARG A 39 -7.86 1.88 16.66
CA ARG A 39 -7.45 2.52 17.91
C ARG A 39 -6.85 3.91 17.72
N ASN A 40 -6.34 4.19 16.50
CA ASN A 40 -5.65 5.42 16.17
C ASN A 40 -6.41 6.32 15.19
N GLN A 41 -7.76 6.22 15.13
CA GLN A 41 -8.58 7.02 14.20
C GLN A 41 -8.41 8.52 14.40
N SER A 42 -8.37 8.99 15.65
CA SER A 42 -8.15 10.41 15.98
C SER A 42 -6.78 10.94 15.50
N LEU A 43 -5.79 10.07 15.37
CA LEU A 43 -4.47 10.46 14.88
C LEU A 43 -4.52 10.83 13.39
N PHE A 44 -5.31 10.15 12.57
CA PHE A 44 -5.49 10.53 11.17
C PHE A 44 -6.09 11.93 11.02
N GLU A 45 -7.04 12.31 11.89
CA GLU A 45 -7.62 13.65 11.91
C GLU A 45 -6.55 14.68 12.34
N THR A 46 -5.81 14.39 13.39
CA THR A 46 -4.70 15.23 13.90
C THR A 46 -3.64 15.43 12.81
N LEU A 47 -3.30 14.36 12.08
CA LEU A 47 -2.36 14.39 10.97
C LEU A 47 -2.95 15.02 9.70
N LYS A 48 -4.24 15.38 9.67
CA LYS A 48 -4.97 15.87 8.50
C LYS A 48 -4.80 14.92 7.31
N ARG A 49 -4.97 13.61 7.56
CA ARG A 49 -4.80 12.56 6.54
C ARG A 49 -6.18 12.17 5.98
N ALA A 50 -6.61 12.85 4.93
CA ALA A 50 -7.84 12.53 4.22
C ALA A 50 -7.64 11.39 3.20
N ILE A 51 -8.67 10.57 3.00
CA ILE A 51 -8.75 9.56 1.95
C ILE A 51 -9.24 10.23 0.67
N THR A 52 -8.60 9.95 -0.48
CA THR A 52 -8.91 10.56 -1.78
C THR A 52 -9.44 9.57 -2.81
N ASP A 53 -9.18 8.28 -2.61
CA ASP A 53 -9.42 7.20 -3.55
C ASP A 53 -9.66 5.87 -2.84
N ILE A 54 -10.19 4.90 -3.56
CA ILE A 54 -10.35 3.53 -3.10
C ILE A 54 -9.48 2.65 -3.99
N ASP A 55 -8.53 1.94 -3.38
CA ASP A 55 -7.63 1.05 -4.08
C ASP A 55 -7.97 -0.41 -3.78
N PHE A 56 -7.93 -1.26 -4.81
CA PHE A 56 -8.15 -2.70 -4.68
C PHE A 56 -7.06 -3.52 -5.36
N ALA A 57 -6.73 -4.65 -4.76
CA ALA A 57 -5.98 -5.75 -5.35
C ALA A 57 -6.94 -6.83 -5.85
N ALA A 58 -6.65 -7.38 -7.02
CA ALA A 58 -7.42 -8.47 -7.64
C ALA A 58 -6.54 -9.36 -8.53
N TYR A 59 -7.12 -10.41 -9.08
CA TYR A 59 -6.46 -11.25 -10.08
C TYR A 59 -6.92 -10.94 -11.50
N SER A 60 -5.99 -10.89 -12.44
CA SER A 60 -6.28 -10.64 -13.86
C SER A 60 -7.24 -11.67 -14.48
N LYS A 61 -7.21 -12.92 -14.01
CA LYS A 61 -8.16 -13.96 -14.40
C LYS A 61 -9.62 -13.61 -14.12
N GLN A 62 -9.88 -12.67 -13.19
CA GLN A 62 -11.23 -12.18 -12.84
C GLN A 62 -11.52 -10.77 -13.38
N LYS A 63 -10.62 -10.19 -14.19
CA LYS A 63 -10.74 -8.82 -14.72
C LYS A 63 -12.09 -8.58 -15.39
N ASN A 64 -12.51 -9.46 -16.31
CA ASN A 64 -13.79 -9.30 -17.01
C ASN A 64 -15.00 -9.33 -16.06
N ALA A 65 -14.96 -10.18 -15.02
CA ALA A 65 -16.00 -10.22 -14.00
C ALA A 65 -16.04 -8.91 -13.20
N ILE A 66 -14.89 -8.35 -12.83
CA ILE A 66 -14.80 -7.08 -12.09
C ILE A 66 -15.30 -5.90 -12.93
N VAL A 67 -14.94 -5.85 -14.22
CA VAL A 67 -15.38 -4.81 -15.15
C VAL A 67 -16.91 -4.86 -15.38
N GLN A 68 -17.55 -6.01 -15.23
CA GLN A 68 -19.02 -6.15 -15.27
C GLN A 68 -19.67 -5.88 -13.90
N PHE A 69 -18.98 -6.20 -12.80
CA PHE A 69 -19.48 -6.08 -11.44
C PHE A 69 -19.58 -4.63 -10.96
N LEU A 70 -18.52 -3.82 -11.11
CA LEU A 70 -18.44 -2.46 -10.58
C LEU A 70 -19.50 -1.51 -11.16
N PRO A 71 -19.88 -1.57 -12.46
CA PRO A 71 -20.98 -0.77 -13.00
C PRO A 71 -22.33 -1.04 -12.32
N GLY A 72 -22.61 -2.26 -11.94
CA GLY A 72 -23.80 -2.62 -11.17
C GLY A 72 -23.84 -2.00 -9.76
N HIS A 73 -22.69 -1.52 -9.27
CA HIS A 73 -22.53 -0.83 -7.98
C HIS A 73 -22.32 0.68 -8.12
N GLY A 74 -22.50 1.25 -9.32
CA GLY A 74 -22.46 2.70 -9.56
C GLY A 74 -21.10 3.23 -10.01
N TYR A 75 -20.12 2.35 -10.33
CA TYR A 75 -18.78 2.76 -10.76
C TYR A 75 -18.54 2.38 -12.22
N LYS A 76 -18.39 3.35 -13.09
CA LYS A 76 -18.18 3.14 -14.54
C LYS A 76 -16.70 3.12 -14.88
N PRO A 77 -16.24 2.21 -15.76
CA PRO A 77 -14.85 2.20 -16.20
C PRO A 77 -14.52 3.45 -16.99
N THR A 78 -13.28 3.92 -16.90
CA THR A 78 -12.76 5.03 -17.71
C THR A 78 -12.72 4.62 -19.17
N GLN A 79 -13.29 5.47 -20.06
CA GLN A 79 -13.32 5.21 -21.50
C GLN A 79 -11.97 5.46 -22.21
N HIS A 80 -11.05 6.15 -21.55
CA HIS A 80 -9.74 6.49 -22.12
C HIS A 80 -8.68 5.47 -21.71
N LEU A 81 -8.64 4.35 -22.43
CA LEU A 81 -7.46 3.48 -22.45
C LEU A 81 -6.38 4.20 -23.26
N THR A 82 -5.53 4.95 -22.61
CA THR A 82 -4.26 5.35 -23.24
C THR A 82 -3.46 4.07 -23.45
N ILE A 83 -3.37 3.66 -24.70
CA ILE A 83 -2.62 2.47 -25.14
C ILE A 83 -1.21 2.59 -24.56
N GLY A 84 -0.86 1.75 -23.60
CA GLY A 84 0.49 1.58 -23.06
C GLY A 84 0.72 1.95 -21.61
N ALA A 85 -0.10 2.80 -20.96
CA ALA A 85 0.23 3.33 -19.63
C ALA A 85 -0.18 2.44 -18.44
N PHE A 86 -1.14 1.50 -18.60
CA PHE A 86 -1.73 0.77 -17.46
C PHE A 86 -1.96 -0.71 -17.70
N VAL A 87 -0.92 -1.42 -18.12
CA VAL A 87 -0.96 -2.89 -18.10
C VAL A 87 -1.04 -3.33 -16.62
N GLY A 88 -2.21 -3.85 -16.21
CA GLY A 88 -2.40 -4.36 -14.85
C GLY A 88 -3.21 -3.47 -13.91
N ARG A 89 -3.80 -2.35 -14.37
CA ARG A 89 -4.66 -1.45 -13.58
C ARG A 89 -5.93 -1.09 -14.38
N GLU A 90 -7.07 -0.99 -13.68
CA GLU A 90 -8.31 -0.43 -14.20
C GLU A 90 -8.82 0.66 -13.26
N ILE A 91 -9.36 1.74 -13.83
CA ILE A 91 -9.87 2.89 -13.11
C ILE A 91 -11.38 3.03 -13.35
N PHE A 92 -12.14 3.24 -12.28
CA PHE A 92 -13.58 3.42 -12.32
C PHE A 92 -13.98 4.70 -11.59
N TYR A 93 -15.03 5.34 -12.06
CA TYR A 93 -15.57 6.57 -11.45
C TYR A 93 -17.02 6.39 -11.03
N GLY A 94 -17.31 6.81 -9.80
CA GLY A 94 -18.66 6.96 -9.27
C GLY A 94 -19.27 8.31 -9.65
N ALA A 95 -20.59 8.39 -9.66
CA ALA A 95 -21.32 9.63 -9.93
C ALA A 95 -21.06 10.74 -8.90
N ASP A 96 -20.61 10.38 -7.71
CA ASP A 96 -20.27 11.29 -6.60
C ASP A 96 -18.81 11.79 -6.65
N GLY A 97 -18.10 11.52 -7.75
CA GLY A 97 -16.71 11.91 -7.95
C GLY A 97 -15.68 11.01 -7.27
N LYS A 98 -16.10 9.96 -6.55
CA LYS A 98 -15.19 8.94 -6.05
C LYS A 98 -14.64 8.13 -7.20
N HIS A 99 -13.37 7.73 -7.10
CA HIS A 99 -12.80 6.81 -8.05
C HIS A 99 -12.22 5.58 -7.35
N ILE A 100 -12.17 4.50 -8.10
CA ILE A 100 -11.64 3.20 -7.68
C ILE A 100 -10.52 2.82 -8.62
N ASP A 101 -9.40 2.43 -8.05
CA ASP A 101 -8.29 1.80 -8.76
C ASP A 101 -8.26 0.32 -8.45
N VAL A 102 -8.25 -0.52 -9.48
CA VAL A 102 -8.11 -1.98 -9.32
C VAL A 102 -6.79 -2.42 -9.94
N PHE A 103 -5.89 -2.92 -9.11
CA PHE A 103 -4.58 -3.45 -9.51
C PHE A 103 -4.65 -4.98 -9.64
N PHE A 104 -4.19 -5.50 -10.78
CA PHE A 104 -4.28 -6.92 -11.11
C PHE A 104 -2.92 -7.62 -10.97
N ASP A 105 -2.90 -8.74 -10.22
CA ASP A 105 -1.77 -9.65 -9.99
C ASP A 105 -0.58 -9.02 -9.26
N LYS A 106 -0.41 -7.71 -9.36
CA LYS A 106 0.71 -6.96 -8.76
C LYS A 106 0.40 -5.49 -8.56
N LEU A 107 1.09 -4.88 -7.62
CA LEU A 107 1.22 -3.42 -7.52
C LEU A 107 2.60 -3.03 -8.07
N GLU A 108 2.63 -2.25 -9.14
CA GLU A 108 3.85 -1.92 -9.85
C GLU A 108 4.03 -0.40 -9.96
N PHE A 109 4.73 0.18 -8.97
CA PHE A 109 5.19 1.57 -8.96
C PHE A 109 6.72 1.61 -9.10
N CYS A 110 7.44 2.21 -8.18
CA CYS A 110 8.91 2.21 -8.22
C CYS A 110 9.49 0.80 -8.15
N HIS A 111 8.80 -0.13 -7.47
CA HIS A 111 9.13 -1.55 -7.34
C HIS A 111 7.89 -2.40 -7.62
N THR A 112 8.02 -3.72 -7.53
CA THR A 112 6.90 -4.65 -7.78
C THR A 112 6.54 -5.43 -6.52
N ILE A 113 5.25 -5.44 -6.17
CA ILE A 113 4.68 -6.26 -5.11
C ILE A 113 3.71 -7.24 -5.77
N LEU A 114 4.00 -8.54 -5.70
CA LEU A 114 3.18 -9.59 -6.29
C LEU A 114 2.04 -9.99 -5.36
N PHE A 115 0.84 -10.18 -5.91
CA PHE A 115 -0.34 -10.57 -5.14
C PHE A 115 -0.57 -12.09 -5.05
N GLY A 116 0.14 -12.87 -5.88
CA GLY A 116 -0.07 -14.32 -5.97
C GLY A 116 0.07 -15.03 -4.63
N GLY A 117 -1.02 -15.66 -4.16
CA GLY A 117 -1.09 -16.36 -2.87
C GLY A 117 -1.04 -15.44 -1.64
N ARG A 118 -1.22 -14.12 -1.83
CA ARG A 118 -1.17 -13.13 -0.75
C ARG A 118 -2.53 -12.51 -0.45
N ILE A 119 -3.30 -12.13 -1.45
CA ILE A 119 -4.59 -11.45 -1.25
C ILE A 119 -5.69 -12.36 -0.67
N GLU A 120 -5.42 -13.66 -0.53
CA GLU A 120 -6.28 -14.60 0.20
C GLU A 120 -5.92 -14.72 1.69
N LYS A 121 -4.79 -14.13 2.13
CA LYS A 121 -4.28 -14.27 3.50
C LYS A 121 -5.00 -13.38 4.50
N ASP A 122 -5.65 -12.33 4.01
CA ASP A 122 -6.40 -11.39 4.85
C ASP A 122 -7.71 -10.98 4.18
N ARG A 123 -8.64 -10.43 4.98
CA ARG A 123 -9.96 -9.97 4.56
C ARG A 123 -10.49 -8.87 5.51
N PRO A 124 -11.07 -7.79 4.98
CA PRO A 124 -11.36 -7.48 3.56
C PRO A 124 -10.19 -6.82 2.82
N THR A 125 -9.01 -6.76 3.41
CA THR A 125 -7.82 -6.09 2.90
C THR A 125 -6.77 -7.07 2.39
N VAL A 126 -5.69 -6.56 1.81
CA VAL A 126 -4.43 -7.30 1.74
C VAL A 126 -3.76 -7.34 3.12
N PRO A 127 -2.82 -8.29 3.40
CA PRO A 127 -2.12 -8.32 4.67
C PRO A 127 -1.33 -7.03 4.96
N LEU A 128 -1.07 -6.75 6.23
CA LEU A 128 -0.35 -5.57 6.70
C LEU A 128 1.04 -5.38 6.08
N SER A 129 1.70 -6.48 5.74
CA SER A 129 3.02 -6.46 5.11
C SER A 129 2.99 -5.86 3.70
N GLU A 130 1.94 -6.17 2.94
CA GLU A 130 1.71 -5.60 1.62
C GLU A 130 1.38 -4.10 1.73
N LEU A 131 0.59 -3.69 2.72
CA LEU A 131 0.29 -2.27 2.99
C LEU A 131 1.56 -1.49 3.37
N LEU A 132 2.43 -2.08 4.20
CA LEU A 132 3.73 -1.48 4.50
C LEU A 132 4.59 -1.32 3.24
N LEU A 133 4.73 -2.40 2.45
CA LEU A 133 5.52 -2.38 1.22
C LEU A 133 4.96 -1.41 0.19
N GLU A 134 3.63 -1.30 0.07
CA GLU A 134 2.94 -0.35 -0.79
C GLU A 134 3.41 1.09 -0.52
N LYS A 135 3.42 1.50 0.75
CA LYS A 135 3.85 2.85 1.15
C LYS A 135 5.36 3.04 1.01
N MET A 136 6.12 2.02 1.38
CA MET A 136 7.59 2.12 1.43
C MET A 136 8.28 1.92 0.08
N GLN A 137 7.59 1.50 -0.99
CA GLN A 137 8.19 1.32 -2.31
C GLN A 137 8.47 2.63 -3.06
N ILE A 138 7.81 3.74 -2.70
CA ILE A 138 7.85 5.00 -3.45
C ILE A 138 9.14 5.75 -3.17
N VAL A 139 9.98 5.95 -4.18
CA VAL A 139 11.30 6.61 -4.01
C VAL A 139 11.14 8.07 -3.60
N GLN A 140 10.21 8.78 -4.21
CA GLN A 140 9.82 10.14 -3.82
C GLN A 140 8.62 10.09 -2.87
N ILE A 141 8.82 9.44 -1.71
CA ILE A 141 7.77 9.27 -0.71
C ILE A 141 7.19 10.63 -0.27
N ASN A 142 5.88 10.73 -0.27
CA ASN A 142 5.16 11.92 0.15
C ASN A 142 4.74 11.87 1.63
N GLU A 143 4.24 13.00 2.13
CA GLU A 143 3.84 13.09 3.55
C GLU A 143 2.64 12.19 3.88
N LYS A 144 1.73 11.91 2.92
CA LYS A 144 0.59 11.02 3.14
C LYS A 144 1.07 9.60 3.48
N ASP A 145 2.08 9.10 2.74
CA ASP A 145 2.63 7.77 2.98
C ASP A 145 3.41 7.69 4.29
N LEU A 146 4.11 8.76 4.70
CA LEU A 146 4.75 8.84 6.01
C LEU A 146 3.72 8.77 7.15
N LYS A 147 2.59 9.48 7.02
CA LYS A 147 1.48 9.46 7.98
C LYS A 147 0.85 8.07 8.08
N ASP A 148 0.48 7.50 6.95
CA ASP A 148 -0.12 6.17 6.87
C ASP A 148 0.79 5.11 7.51
N THR A 149 2.09 5.13 7.20
CA THR A 149 3.07 4.19 7.77
C THR A 149 3.27 4.43 9.27
N THR A 150 3.27 5.68 9.73
CA THR A 150 3.38 6.00 11.16
C THR A 150 2.21 5.39 11.93
N VAL A 151 0.97 5.56 11.46
CA VAL A 151 -0.20 5.01 12.13
C VAL A 151 -0.22 3.49 12.07
N LEU A 152 0.14 2.89 10.92
CA LEU A 152 0.25 1.45 10.76
C LEU A 152 1.26 0.85 11.76
N LEU A 153 2.43 1.48 11.89
CA LEU A 153 3.48 1.05 12.82
C LEU A 153 3.16 1.39 14.29
N LEU A 154 2.22 2.28 14.57
CA LEU A 154 1.72 2.55 15.92
C LEU A 154 0.68 1.53 16.35
N GLU A 155 -0.13 1.03 15.41
CA GLU A 155 -1.22 0.10 15.70
C GLU A 155 -0.73 -1.35 15.80
N HIS A 156 0.17 -1.81 14.89
CA HIS A 156 0.49 -3.23 14.70
C HIS A 156 1.91 -3.58 15.09
N ASP A 157 2.07 -4.78 15.68
CA ASP A 157 3.36 -5.34 16.03
C ASP A 157 4.12 -5.90 14.83
N ILE A 158 5.43 -6.07 15.02
CA ILE A 158 6.34 -6.71 14.07
C ILE A 158 6.62 -8.13 14.54
N GLY A 159 6.37 -9.11 13.67
CA GLY A 159 6.57 -10.53 14.01
C GLY A 159 6.58 -11.43 12.79
N ASN A 160 6.22 -12.70 13.00
CA ASN A 160 6.24 -13.77 12.00
C ASN A 160 4.81 -14.27 11.82
N GLY A 161 4.21 -14.03 10.67
CA GLY A 161 2.83 -14.39 10.35
C GLY A 161 2.05 -13.21 9.79
N ASP A 162 0.85 -13.49 9.28
CA ASP A 162 0.03 -12.49 8.58
C ASP A 162 -1.24 -12.10 9.36
N ASN A 163 -1.44 -12.63 10.58
CA ASN A 163 -2.65 -12.40 11.35
C ASN A 163 -2.49 -11.17 12.26
N ASP A 164 -2.95 -10.03 11.81
CA ASP A 164 -2.90 -8.73 12.51
C ASP A 164 -1.47 -8.30 12.94
N ILE A 165 -0.46 -8.79 12.21
CA ILE A 165 0.97 -8.56 12.44
C ILE A 165 1.65 -8.22 11.11
N ILE A 166 2.59 -7.28 11.12
CA ILE A 166 3.49 -7.05 9.99
C ILE A 166 4.53 -8.17 9.97
N ASN A 167 4.47 -9.03 8.97
CA ASN A 167 5.34 -10.19 8.82
C ASN A 167 6.74 -9.77 8.35
N ALA A 168 7.65 -9.58 9.31
CA ALA A 168 9.02 -9.13 9.03
C ALA A 168 9.81 -10.12 8.17
N ASP A 169 9.60 -11.43 8.34
CA ASP A 169 10.31 -12.45 7.57
C ASP A 169 9.88 -12.46 6.11
N TYR A 170 8.57 -12.25 5.86
CA TYR A 170 8.05 -12.12 4.51
C TYR A 170 8.60 -10.86 3.81
N VAL A 171 8.55 -9.71 4.49
CA VAL A 171 9.10 -8.46 3.96
C VAL A 171 10.60 -8.61 3.70
N ALA A 172 11.35 -9.14 4.66
CA ALA A 172 12.79 -9.36 4.53
C ALA A 172 13.15 -10.29 3.36
N LYS A 173 12.35 -11.35 3.11
CA LYS A 173 12.53 -12.25 1.97
C LYS A 173 12.37 -11.54 0.63
N ILE A 174 11.34 -10.68 0.49
CA ILE A 174 11.14 -9.86 -0.73
C ILE A 174 12.35 -8.94 -0.94
N LEU A 175 12.74 -8.21 0.09
CA LEU A 175 13.82 -7.23 0.00
C LEU A 175 15.20 -7.88 -0.20
N ALA A 176 15.39 -9.11 0.27
CA ALA A 176 16.61 -9.89 0.03
C ALA A 176 16.72 -10.41 -1.42
N SER A 177 15.64 -10.37 -2.20
CA SER A 177 15.66 -10.74 -3.62
C SER A 177 16.03 -9.59 -4.54
N GLU A 178 15.75 -8.33 -4.12
CA GLU A 178 15.96 -7.12 -4.93
C GLU A 178 16.61 -6.00 -4.12
N TRP A 179 17.89 -5.70 -4.40
CA TRP A 179 18.62 -4.66 -3.68
C TRP A 179 17.97 -3.27 -3.80
N GLY A 180 17.45 -2.92 -4.95
CA GLY A 180 16.82 -1.61 -5.18
C GLY A 180 15.61 -1.40 -4.27
N PHE A 181 14.77 -2.42 -4.13
CA PHE A 181 13.62 -2.36 -3.25
C PHE A 181 14.03 -2.30 -1.76
N TYR A 182 15.01 -3.12 -1.36
CA TYR A 182 15.61 -3.03 -0.02
C TYR A 182 16.11 -1.62 0.29
N TYR A 183 16.86 -1.03 -0.64
CA TYR A 183 17.42 0.31 -0.45
C TYR A 183 16.32 1.36 -0.29
N THR A 184 15.30 1.34 -1.14
CA THR A 184 14.16 2.27 -1.07
C THR A 184 13.41 2.14 0.26
N VAL A 185 13.05 0.92 0.67
CA VAL A 185 12.33 0.68 1.93
C VAL A 185 13.15 1.13 3.13
N THR A 186 14.45 0.81 3.17
CA THR A 186 15.34 1.20 4.27
C THR A 186 15.47 2.72 4.39
N VAL A 187 15.65 3.42 3.26
CA VAL A 187 15.70 4.90 3.24
C VAL A 187 14.38 5.49 3.71
N ASN A 188 13.25 4.96 3.25
CA ASN A 188 11.94 5.48 3.61
C ASN A 188 11.57 5.22 5.07
N LEU A 189 11.92 4.05 5.62
CA LEU A 189 11.77 3.81 7.07
C LEU A 189 12.62 4.79 7.90
N GLY A 190 13.81 5.17 7.41
CA GLY A 190 14.58 6.26 8.00
C GLY A 190 13.82 7.60 7.98
N LYS A 191 13.19 7.95 6.85
CA LYS A 191 12.35 9.16 6.74
C LYS A 191 11.12 9.10 7.68
N VAL A 192 10.52 7.92 7.91
CA VAL A 192 9.45 7.76 8.90
C VAL A 192 9.96 8.05 10.31
N LYS A 193 11.16 7.56 10.70
CA LYS A 193 11.78 7.89 11.99
C LYS A 193 11.98 9.40 12.15
N ASP A 194 12.50 10.06 11.12
CA ASP A 194 12.72 11.51 11.12
C ASP A 194 11.39 12.29 11.20
N TYR A 195 10.36 11.80 10.52
CA TYR A 195 9.02 12.38 10.53
C TYR A 195 8.41 12.30 11.94
N VAL A 196 8.42 11.10 12.54
CA VAL A 196 7.90 10.85 13.89
C VAL A 196 8.61 11.71 14.95
N GLU A 197 9.93 11.90 14.83
CA GLU A 197 10.69 12.73 15.77
C GLU A 197 10.30 14.21 15.72
N ARG A 198 10.03 14.72 14.52
CA ARG A 198 9.63 16.12 14.30
C ARG A 198 8.15 16.38 14.59
N TYR A 199 7.32 15.34 14.65
CA TYR A 199 5.89 15.49 14.84
C TYR A 199 5.52 15.58 16.31
N THR A 200 5.39 16.83 16.80
CA THR A 200 5.22 17.15 18.24
C THR A 200 3.90 16.67 18.84
N SER A 201 2.87 16.39 18.02
CA SER A 201 1.58 15.89 18.49
C SER A 201 1.61 14.41 18.89
N LEU A 202 2.67 13.66 18.51
CA LEU A 202 2.88 12.29 18.99
C LEU A 202 3.54 12.32 20.37
N GLY A 203 3.02 11.51 21.30
CA GLY A 203 3.62 11.30 22.61
C GLY A 203 5.04 10.70 22.50
N GLN A 204 5.83 10.85 23.57
CA GLN A 204 7.19 10.29 23.59
C GLN A 204 7.17 8.75 23.47
N ASP A 205 6.22 8.10 24.15
CA ASP A 205 6.09 6.64 24.12
C ASP A 205 5.69 6.14 22.72
N ASP A 206 4.77 6.83 22.06
CA ASP A 206 4.36 6.51 20.68
C ASP A 206 5.52 6.62 19.69
N ARG A 207 6.31 7.70 19.82
CA ARG A 207 7.52 7.89 19.01
C ARG A 207 8.54 6.77 19.25
N ALA A 208 8.77 6.40 20.50
CA ALA A 208 9.68 5.32 20.88
C ALA A 208 9.17 3.97 20.33
N LEU A 209 7.87 3.71 20.42
CA LEU A 209 7.24 2.49 19.90
C LEU A 209 7.42 2.35 18.39
N VAL A 210 7.07 3.39 17.61
CA VAL A 210 7.22 3.38 16.15
C VAL A 210 8.69 3.16 15.76
N LYS A 211 9.62 3.89 16.39
CA LYS A 211 11.06 3.74 16.12
C LYS A 211 11.55 2.35 16.46
N GLY A 212 11.15 1.76 17.58
CA GLY A 212 11.52 0.40 17.96
C GLY A 212 10.97 -0.66 16.99
N ARG A 213 9.77 -0.46 16.45
CA ARG A 213 9.20 -1.34 15.41
C ARG A 213 9.96 -1.24 14.09
N ILE A 214 10.38 -0.03 13.71
CA ILE A 214 11.24 0.17 12.54
C ILE A 214 12.59 -0.54 12.74
N ASP A 215 13.19 -0.46 13.94
CA ASP A 215 14.45 -1.13 14.23
C ASP A 215 14.33 -2.65 14.09
N LYS A 216 13.25 -3.25 14.60
CA LYS A 216 12.96 -4.69 14.42
C LYS A 216 12.86 -5.09 12.95
N LEU A 217 12.20 -4.26 12.12
CA LEU A 217 12.13 -4.50 10.66
C LEU A 217 13.51 -4.47 10.04
N LEU A 218 14.31 -3.43 10.30
CA LEU A 218 15.65 -3.26 9.75
C LEU A 218 16.57 -4.41 10.16
N GLU A 219 16.53 -4.85 11.42
CA GLU A 219 17.27 -6.04 11.90
C GLU A 219 16.85 -7.30 11.16
N SER A 220 15.56 -7.49 10.88
CA SER A 220 15.07 -8.63 10.11
C SER A 220 15.59 -8.58 8.67
N PHE A 221 15.57 -7.38 8.05
CA PHE A 221 16.11 -7.19 6.70
C PHE A 221 17.61 -7.53 6.65
N ASP A 222 18.39 -7.11 7.64
CA ASP A 222 19.83 -7.35 7.66
C ASP A 222 20.17 -8.83 7.87
N ARG A 223 19.42 -9.55 8.70
CA ARG A 223 19.59 -10.99 8.94
C ARG A 223 19.22 -11.85 7.75
N ALA A 224 18.31 -11.43 6.89
CA ALA A 224 17.87 -12.21 5.74
C ALA A 224 19.04 -12.54 4.79
N PRO A 225 19.18 -13.80 4.33
CA PRO A 225 20.26 -14.19 3.43
C PRO A 225 20.11 -13.51 2.07
N LYS A 226 21.20 -12.89 1.58
CA LYS A 226 21.25 -12.18 0.29
C LYS A 226 22.08 -12.97 -0.71
N SER A 227 21.61 -13.01 -1.96
CA SER A 227 22.33 -13.64 -3.08
C SER A 227 23.61 -12.88 -3.44
N MET A 228 24.50 -13.52 -4.19
CA MET A 228 25.73 -12.88 -4.69
C MET A 228 25.38 -11.71 -5.64
N SER A 229 24.37 -11.85 -6.49
CA SER A 229 23.90 -10.79 -7.38
C SER A 229 23.39 -9.57 -6.61
N TRP A 230 22.65 -9.79 -5.53
CA TRP A 230 22.22 -8.73 -4.62
C TRP A 230 23.42 -7.99 -4.00
N LYS A 231 24.40 -8.76 -3.49
CA LYS A 231 25.61 -8.18 -2.87
C LYS A 231 26.45 -7.38 -3.89
N MET A 232 26.56 -7.86 -5.13
CA MET A 232 27.22 -7.14 -6.20
C MET A 232 26.49 -5.85 -6.55
N ARG A 233 25.13 -5.90 -6.63
CA ARG A 233 24.32 -4.71 -6.87
C ARG A 233 24.47 -3.69 -5.73
N ALA A 234 24.54 -4.13 -4.48
CA ALA A 234 24.78 -3.29 -3.31
C ALA A 234 26.12 -2.52 -3.38
N LYS A 235 27.19 -3.14 -3.92
CA LYS A 235 28.48 -2.47 -4.12
C LYS A 235 28.40 -1.32 -5.13
N VAL A 236 27.54 -1.43 -6.15
CA VAL A 236 27.28 -0.34 -7.10
C VAL A 236 26.51 0.80 -6.44
N GLY A 237 25.59 0.44 -5.54
CA GLY A 237 24.80 1.36 -4.77
C GLY A 237 23.86 2.22 -5.63
N PRO A 238 23.46 3.41 -5.14
CA PRO A 238 22.54 4.31 -5.83
C PRO A 238 23.17 5.07 -7.02
N LYS A 239 24.45 4.84 -7.32
CA LYS A 239 25.14 5.44 -8.50
C LYS A 239 24.50 5.00 -9.82
N LYS A 240 23.85 3.83 -9.85
CA LYS A 240 23.06 3.35 -10.97
C LYS A 240 21.61 3.32 -10.57
N LYS A 241 20.69 3.85 -11.40
CA LYS A 241 19.24 3.85 -11.17
C LYS A 241 18.76 2.46 -10.72
N TRP A 242 17.92 2.42 -9.69
CA TRP A 242 17.49 1.18 -9.02
C TRP A 242 15.99 1.01 -8.93
N TYR A 243 15.22 1.92 -9.51
CA TYR A 243 13.77 1.97 -9.47
C TYR A 243 13.19 2.34 -10.83
N ARG A 244 11.91 2.11 -11.03
CA ARG A 244 11.15 2.63 -12.17
C ARG A 244 10.62 4.02 -11.83
N ASP A 245 10.59 4.91 -12.83
CA ASP A 245 9.86 6.16 -12.69
C ASP A 245 8.37 5.83 -12.62
N VAL A 246 7.66 6.54 -11.75
CA VAL A 246 6.20 6.51 -11.67
C VAL A 246 5.72 7.78 -12.35
N GLU A 247 5.03 7.64 -13.46
CA GLU A 247 4.34 8.77 -14.07
C GLU A 247 3.13 9.11 -13.19
N GLU A 248 3.11 10.29 -12.61
CA GLU A 248 1.88 10.83 -12.02
C GLU A 248 0.89 11.08 -13.16
N VAL A 249 -0.21 10.36 -13.12
CA VAL A 249 -1.31 10.62 -14.07
C VAL A 249 -1.97 11.92 -13.65
N ASP A 250 -1.83 12.95 -14.49
CA ASP A 250 -2.42 14.26 -14.23
C ASP A 250 -3.95 14.12 -14.29
N ARG A 251 -4.58 14.21 -13.11
CA ARG A 251 -6.03 14.02 -12.94
C ARG A 251 -6.86 15.08 -13.71
N ALA A 252 -6.26 16.20 -14.09
CA ALA A 252 -6.92 17.28 -14.80
C ALA A 252 -7.27 16.91 -16.26
N GLU A 253 -6.51 16.00 -16.89
CA GLU A 253 -6.77 15.57 -18.27
C GLU A 253 -7.96 14.61 -18.42
N TRP A 254 -8.49 14.06 -17.32
CA TRP A 254 -9.53 13.03 -17.32
C TRP A 254 -10.95 13.56 -17.09
N LEU A 255 -11.08 14.83 -16.73
CA LEU A 255 -12.37 15.49 -16.43
C LEU A 255 -12.83 16.43 -17.56
N SER A 256 -12.10 16.49 -18.66
CA SER A 256 -12.45 17.32 -19.85
C SER A 256 -13.12 16.43 -20.95
#